data_f076c6d109c18478a3e81487f75fb3c2
#
_entry.id   f076c6d109c18478a3e81487f75fb3c2
#
_cell.length_a   1.000
_cell.length_b   1.000
_cell.length_c   1.000
_cell.angle_alpha   90.00
_cell.angle_beta   90.00
_cell.angle_gamma   90.00
#
_symmetry.space_group_name_H-M   'P 1'
#
loop_
_entity.id
_entity.type
_entity.pdbx_description
1 polymer ?
#
loop_
_entity_poly.entity_id
_entity_poly.type
_entity_poly.pdbx_seq_one_letter_code
_entity_poly.pdbx_strand_id
1 'polypeptide(L)'
;MTAPFKTHELLDYVNISHGFFGRVGGVSKNHYESLNTGLGSNDENSNVIKNRQIVSSSLSKKAINLVSLNQIHSAKVVTASQEKTYQNFNADGIVTKTPNLAISIMSADCGPILFSDRNANIIGCCHAGWRGALLGVIANTIDAMEKLGANKKNINAVLGPCIGIDNYEVGIEFYNAFVDENKSNCIFFVIQENGEIYFNLKKYILKKLHSENLNQIDLIPDCTYELSDLYFSYRFNTHNGISDYGRNISTIMLNA
;
A
#
# COMPACT_ATOMS: atom_id res chain seq x y z
N MET A 1 -14.52 -0.69 -19.18
CA MET A 1 -13.29 -1.49 -19.16
C MET A 1 -12.95 -1.73 -17.71
N THR A 2 -12.61 -2.94 -17.31
CA THR A 2 -12.23 -3.32 -15.95
C THR A 2 -10.84 -3.94 -15.95
N ALA A 3 -10.08 -3.76 -14.86
CA ALA A 3 -8.77 -4.36 -14.65
C ALA A 3 -8.86 -5.52 -13.66
N PRO A 4 -8.01 -6.55 -13.75
CA PRO A 4 -7.92 -7.60 -12.76
C PRO A 4 -7.32 -7.05 -11.45
N PHE A 5 -7.77 -7.60 -10.32
CA PHE A 5 -7.24 -7.28 -8.99
C PHE A 5 -7.39 -8.47 -8.05
N LYS A 6 -6.61 -8.48 -6.99
CA LYS A 6 -6.74 -9.45 -5.90
C LYS A 6 -7.59 -8.86 -4.77
N THR A 7 -8.38 -9.72 -4.15
CA THR A 7 -9.09 -9.46 -2.89
C THR A 7 -8.54 -10.36 -1.79
N HIS A 8 -9.00 -10.17 -0.57
CA HIS A 8 -8.63 -11.01 0.56
C HIS A 8 -9.85 -11.22 1.47
N GLU A 9 -10.08 -12.46 1.91
CA GLU A 9 -11.26 -12.85 2.68
C GLU A 9 -11.47 -12.05 3.98
N LEU A 10 -10.40 -11.63 4.65
CA LEU A 10 -10.48 -10.81 5.86
C LEU A 10 -11.10 -9.43 5.64
N LEU A 11 -11.19 -8.96 4.41
CA LEU A 11 -11.79 -7.68 4.02
C LEU A 11 -13.03 -7.86 3.15
N ASP A 12 -13.43 -9.11 2.86
CA ASP A 12 -14.53 -9.42 1.96
C ASP A 12 -15.88 -9.40 2.71
N TYR A 13 -16.46 -8.21 2.81
CA TYR A 13 -17.75 -7.97 3.45
C TYR A 13 -18.71 -7.25 2.50
N VAL A 14 -20.01 -7.48 2.66
CA VAL A 14 -21.08 -6.87 1.82
C VAL A 14 -20.98 -5.35 1.76
N ASN A 15 -20.62 -4.72 2.88
CA ASN A 15 -20.48 -3.27 2.98
C ASN A 15 -19.05 -2.74 2.66
N ILE A 16 -18.13 -3.59 2.19
CA ILE A 16 -16.76 -3.18 1.86
C ILE A 16 -16.42 -3.67 0.45
N SER A 17 -15.92 -2.77 -0.39
CA SER A 17 -15.23 -3.10 -1.64
C SER A 17 -13.75 -2.81 -1.48
N HIS A 18 -12.88 -3.75 -1.87
CA HIS A 18 -11.43 -3.56 -1.80
C HIS A 18 -10.73 -4.26 -2.95
N GLY A 19 -9.51 -3.84 -3.26
CA GLY A 19 -8.71 -4.48 -4.29
C GLY A 19 -7.25 -4.06 -4.26
N PHE A 20 -6.38 -5.02 -4.53
CA PHE A 20 -4.96 -4.84 -4.78
C PHE A 20 -4.73 -4.99 -6.29
N PHE A 21 -4.55 -3.87 -6.97
CA PHE A 21 -4.37 -3.81 -8.41
C PHE A 21 -2.87 -3.81 -8.75
N GLY A 22 -2.50 -4.63 -9.71
CA GLY A 22 -1.16 -4.63 -10.28
C GLY A 22 -1.07 -3.76 -11.54
N ARG A 23 -0.18 -4.15 -12.47
CA ARG A 23 0.10 -3.40 -13.70
C ARG A 23 -0.79 -3.75 -14.89
N VAL A 24 -1.65 -4.77 -14.79
CA VAL A 24 -2.40 -5.32 -15.93
C VAL A 24 -3.76 -4.65 -16.10
N GLY A 25 -4.18 -4.42 -17.35
CA GLY A 25 -5.55 -3.99 -17.71
C GLY A 25 -5.73 -2.49 -17.87
N GLY A 26 -4.66 -1.73 -18.04
CA GLY A 26 -4.68 -0.29 -18.29
C GLY A 26 -4.38 0.10 -19.73
N VAL A 27 -4.03 1.37 -19.93
CA VAL A 27 -3.80 1.99 -21.24
C VAL A 27 -2.42 2.62 -21.42
N SER A 28 -1.61 2.67 -20.36
CA SER A 28 -0.23 3.18 -20.43
C SER A 28 0.65 2.28 -21.27
N LYS A 29 1.77 2.80 -21.76
CA LYS A 29 2.68 2.11 -22.68
C LYS A 29 4.10 2.04 -22.10
N ASN A 30 4.96 1.29 -22.76
CA ASN A 30 6.38 1.13 -22.43
C ASN A 30 6.55 0.60 -21.00
N HIS A 31 7.48 1.12 -20.23
CA HIS A 31 7.74 0.70 -18.86
C HIS A 31 6.58 1.02 -17.88
N TYR A 32 5.59 1.82 -18.30
CA TYR A 32 4.33 2.05 -17.56
C TYR A 32 3.20 1.09 -17.97
N GLU A 33 3.46 0.15 -18.88
CA GLU A 33 2.43 -0.80 -19.34
C GLU A 33 1.96 -1.68 -18.20
N SER A 34 0.66 -1.68 -17.95
CA SER A 34 -0.40 -0.95 -18.62
C SER A 34 -1.22 -0.08 -17.66
N LEU A 35 -1.41 -0.48 -16.38
CA LEU A 35 -2.30 0.14 -15.39
C LEU A 35 -1.52 1.07 -14.43
N ASN A 36 -0.66 1.93 -14.95
CA ASN A 36 0.00 2.90 -14.09
C ASN A 36 -1.01 3.92 -13.53
N THR A 37 -1.06 4.04 -12.19
CA THR A 37 -1.97 4.92 -11.47
C THR A 37 -1.29 6.10 -10.78
N GLY A 38 0.04 6.21 -10.96
CA GLY A 38 0.90 7.18 -10.29
C GLY A 38 0.87 8.56 -10.95
N LEU A 39 0.14 9.52 -10.37
CA LEU A 39 0.06 10.90 -10.84
C LEU A 39 1.41 11.65 -10.85
N GLY A 40 2.39 11.18 -10.07
CA GLY A 40 3.75 11.74 -10.02
C GLY A 40 4.76 10.99 -10.91
N SER A 41 4.32 10.12 -11.82
CA SER A 41 5.19 9.50 -12.83
C SER A 41 5.37 10.42 -14.05
N ASN A 42 6.38 10.14 -14.87
CA ASN A 42 6.58 10.81 -16.17
C ASN A 42 5.71 10.19 -17.29
N ASP A 43 4.74 9.34 -16.96
CA ASP A 43 3.74 8.83 -17.89
C ASP A 43 2.80 9.95 -18.36
N GLU A 44 2.12 9.74 -19.48
CA GLU A 44 1.10 10.67 -19.93
C GLU A 44 -0.06 10.77 -18.93
N ASN A 45 -0.34 11.98 -18.42
CA ASN A 45 -1.39 12.24 -17.44
C ASN A 45 -2.76 11.72 -17.88
N SER A 46 -3.08 11.80 -19.18
CA SER A 46 -4.32 11.27 -19.74
C SER A 46 -4.46 9.76 -19.53
N ASN A 47 -3.37 9.00 -19.70
CA ASN A 47 -3.34 7.56 -19.45
C ASN A 47 -3.51 7.25 -17.96
N VAL A 48 -2.79 7.97 -17.10
CA VAL A 48 -2.89 7.79 -15.64
C VAL A 48 -4.32 8.05 -15.15
N ILE A 49 -4.94 9.14 -15.63
CA ILE A 49 -6.34 9.47 -15.29
C ILE A 49 -7.28 8.35 -15.76
N LYS A 50 -7.10 7.85 -16.99
CA LYS A 50 -7.92 6.77 -17.54
C LYS A 50 -7.73 5.46 -16.75
N ASN A 51 -6.50 5.13 -16.37
CA ASN A 51 -6.20 3.97 -15.54
C ASN A 51 -6.91 4.06 -14.17
N ARG A 52 -6.91 5.22 -13.54
CA ARG A 52 -7.63 5.46 -12.27
C ARG A 52 -9.14 5.31 -12.43
N GLN A 53 -9.70 5.73 -13.59
CA GLN A 53 -11.11 5.46 -13.92
C GLN A 53 -11.41 3.98 -14.11
N ILE A 54 -10.47 3.22 -14.73
CA ILE A 54 -10.57 1.76 -14.88
C ILE A 54 -10.57 1.10 -13.49
N VAL A 55 -9.68 1.49 -12.58
CA VAL A 55 -9.66 1.01 -11.18
C VAL A 55 -10.99 1.28 -10.50
N SER A 56 -11.50 2.51 -10.57
CA SER A 56 -12.79 2.89 -10.00
C SER A 56 -13.95 2.03 -10.54
N SER A 57 -13.98 1.82 -11.86
CA SER A 57 -15.01 0.99 -12.52
C SER A 57 -14.88 -0.50 -12.20
N SER A 58 -13.68 -0.98 -11.86
CA SER A 58 -13.45 -2.36 -11.43
C SER A 58 -13.92 -2.60 -10.00
N LEU A 59 -13.74 -1.60 -9.12
CA LEU A 59 -14.11 -1.68 -7.72
C LEU A 59 -15.63 -1.56 -7.51
N SER A 60 -16.30 -0.73 -8.29
CA SER A 60 -17.75 -0.48 -8.17
C SER A 60 -18.39 -0.16 -9.53
N LYS A 61 -19.63 -0.66 -9.71
CA LYS A 61 -20.48 -0.28 -10.87
C LYS A 61 -21.02 1.15 -10.77
N LYS A 62 -21.06 1.74 -9.58
CA LYS A 62 -21.46 3.12 -9.35
C LYS A 62 -20.25 4.04 -9.51
N ALA A 63 -20.48 5.28 -9.87
CA ALA A 63 -19.42 6.30 -9.85
C ALA A 63 -18.89 6.49 -8.42
N ILE A 64 -17.58 6.35 -8.25
CA ILE A 64 -16.90 6.50 -6.95
C ILE A 64 -15.81 7.56 -7.04
N ASN A 65 -15.56 8.22 -5.93
CA ASN A 65 -14.44 9.13 -5.78
C ASN A 65 -13.21 8.35 -5.28
N LEU A 66 -12.19 8.20 -6.14
CA LEU A 66 -10.93 7.54 -5.81
C LEU A 66 -9.93 8.56 -5.29
N VAL A 67 -9.67 8.53 -4.00
CA VAL A 67 -8.78 9.45 -3.29
C VAL A 67 -7.41 8.82 -3.07
N SER A 68 -6.35 9.58 -3.34
CA SER A 68 -4.97 9.23 -3.02
C SER A 68 -4.22 10.45 -2.44
N LEU A 69 -3.08 10.19 -1.84
CA LEU A 69 -2.21 11.17 -1.18
C LEU A 69 -0.94 11.45 -2.00
N ASN A 70 -0.27 12.55 -1.71
CA ASN A 70 1.14 12.71 -2.05
C ASN A 70 1.98 11.98 -1.00
N GLN A 71 2.37 10.74 -1.31
CA GLN A 71 3.12 9.86 -0.41
C GLN A 71 4.58 10.29 -0.33
N ILE A 72 5.08 10.49 0.88
CA ILE A 72 6.43 11.04 1.15
C ILE A 72 7.25 10.15 2.11
N HIS A 73 6.85 8.90 2.28
CA HIS A 73 7.45 7.92 3.19
C HIS A 73 7.48 8.39 4.65
N SER A 74 6.42 9.06 5.09
CA SER A 74 6.22 9.58 6.45
C SER A 74 5.36 8.66 7.31
N ALA A 75 5.17 9.06 8.58
CA ALA A 75 4.18 8.44 9.47
C ALA A 75 2.90 9.28 9.58
N LYS A 76 2.68 10.25 8.69
CA LYS A 76 1.50 11.11 8.72
C LYS A 76 0.27 10.39 8.18
N VAL A 77 -0.86 10.60 8.86
CA VAL A 77 -2.16 10.03 8.50
C VAL A 77 -3.20 11.14 8.43
N VAL A 78 -4.10 11.06 7.45
CA VAL A 78 -5.21 12.01 7.28
C VAL A 78 -6.55 11.30 7.39
N THR A 79 -7.54 12.00 7.92
CA THR A 79 -8.94 11.58 7.90
C THR A 79 -9.62 12.18 6.68
N ALA A 80 -10.18 11.32 5.83
CA ALA A 80 -10.84 11.73 4.59
C ALA A 80 -12.35 11.89 4.75
N SER A 81 -12.90 12.91 4.06
CA SER A 81 -14.33 13.16 3.86
C SER A 81 -14.60 13.56 2.41
N GLN A 82 -15.86 13.56 1.95
CA GLN A 82 -16.19 13.90 0.57
C GLN A 82 -15.94 15.37 0.20
N GLU A 83 -15.82 16.24 1.20
CA GLU A 83 -15.76 17.71 1.00
C GLU A 83 -14.35 18.21 0.64
N LYS A 84 -13.33 17.36 0.64
CA LYS A 84 -11.93 17.77 0.45
C LYS A 84 -11.25 17.04 -0.71
N THR A 85 -10.35 17.71 -1.38
CA THR A 85 -9.37 17.12 -2.31
C THR A 85 -8.09 16.79 -1.55
N TYR A 86 -7.56 15.57 -1.71
CA TYR A 86 -6.43 15.05 -0.92
C TYR A 86 -5.13 14.88 -1.70
N GLN A 87 -5.13 15.07 -3.02
CA GLN A 87 -3.95 14.85 -3.89
C GLN A 87 -2.70 15.66 -3.47
N ASN A 88 -2.90 16.82 -2.83
CA ASN A 88 -1.81 17.66 -2.35
C ASN A 88 -1.46 17.47 -0.86
N PHE A 89 -2.08 16.49 -0.19
CA PHE A 89 -1.75 16.21 1.21
C PHE A 89 -0.55 15.29 1.30
N ASN A 90 0.53 15.79 1.90
CA ASN A 90 1.73 15.03 2.19
C ASN A 90 1.47 14.09 3.38
N ALA A 91 1.13 12.83 3.10
CA ALA A 91 0.88 11.79 4.10
C ALA A 91 0.99 10.40 3.47
N ASP A 92 1.14 9.38 4.31
CA ASP A 92 1.29 7.99 3.89
C ASP A 92 0.22 7.06 4.48
N GLY A 93 -0.70 7.59 5.25
CA GLY A 93 -1.89 6.90 5.75
C GLY A 93 -3.15 7.74 5.57
N ILE A 94 -4.28 7.07 5.33
CA ILE A 94 -5.59 7.68 5.17
C ILE A 94 -6.67 6.79 5.75
N VAL A 95 -7.61 7.40 6.49
CA VAL A 95 -8.73 6.71 7.12
C VAL A 95 -10.03 7.43 6.82
N THR A 96 -11.15 6.71 6.82
CA THR A 96 -12.48 7.31 6.61
C THR A 96 -13.61 6.44 7.18
N LYS A 97 -14.75 7.08 7.46
CA LYS A 97 -16.05 6.45 7.69
C LYS A 97 -17.10 6.90 6.66
N THR A 98 -16.67 7.55 5.59
CA THR A 98 -17.55 8.10 4.57
C THR A 98 -17.86 7.04 3.52
N PRO A 99 -19.13 6.67 3.30
CA PRO A 99 -19.51 5.73 2.24
C PRO A 99 -19.23 6.29 0.83
N ASN A 100 -18.98 5.39 -0.13
CA ASN A 100 -18.68 5.68 -1.53
C ASN A 100 -17.43 6.56 -1.75
N LEU A 101 -16.56 6.68 -0.75
CA LEU A 101 -15.25 7.29 -0.85
C LEU A 101 -14.19 6.19 -0.85
N ALA A 102 -13.60 5.90 -2.00
CA ALA A 102 -12.53 4.92 -2.14
C ALA A 102 -11.19 5.57 -1.77
N ILE A 103 -10.64 5.18 -0.63
CA ILE A 103 -9.29 5.60 -0.23
C ILE A 103 -8.25 4.63 -0.78
N SER A 104 -7.09 5.15 -1.19
CA SER A 104 -6.09 4.35 -1.89
C SER A 104 -4.65 4.74 -1.56
N ILE A 105 -3.77 3.74 -1.69
CA ILE A 105 -2.32 3.84 -1.57
C ILE A 105 -1.68 3.30 -2.83
N MET A 106 -0.68 4.02 -3.33
CA MET A 106 0.14 3.60 -4.47
C MET A 106 1.44 3.00 -3.98
N SER A 107 1.93 1.96 -4.65
CA SER A 107 3.20 1.31 -4.33
C SER A 107 3.90 0.76 -5.56
N ALA A 108 5.21 0.62 -5.45
CA ALA A 108 6.06 -0.22 -6.29
C ALA A 108 7.17 -0.69 -5.36
N ASP A 109 7.03 -1.89 -4.80
CA ASP A 109 7.85 -2.57 -3.79
C ASP A 109 7.50 -2.28 -2.32
N CYS A 110 7.11 -1.05 -1.95
CA CYS A 110 6.64 -0.76 -0.58
C CYS A 110 5.35 -1.53 -0.25
N GLY A 111 5.14 -1.86 1.03
CA GLY A 111 3.96 -2.59 1.50
C GLY A 111 2.70 -1.71 1.59
N PRO A 112 1.67 -1.93 0.77
CA PRO A 112 0.37 -1.33 0.97
C PRO A 112 -0.41 -2.13 2.01
N ILE A 113 -1.01 -1.47 2.99
CA ILE A 113 -1.85 -2.15 3.99
C ILE A 113 -3.26 -1.58 3.91
N LEU A 114 -4.25 -2.47 3.86
CA LEU A 114 -5.66 -2.14 3.95
C LEU A 114 -6.20 -2.57 5.32
N PHE A 115 -7.02 -1.72 5.94
CA PHE A 115 -7.62 -1.96 7.26
C PHE A 115 -9.13 -1.81 7.21
N SER A 116 -9.86 -2.60 8.01
CA SER A 116 -11.29 -2.44 8.21
C SER A 116 -11.73 -2.77 9.63
N ASP A 117 -12.55 -1.91 10.24
CA ASP A 117 -13.45 -2.23 11.33
C ASP A 117 -14.88 -2.24 10.78
N ARG A 118 -15.40 -3.43 10.46
CA ARG A 118 -16.74 -3.58 9.89
C ARG A 118 -17.86 -3.17 10.85
N ASN A 119 -17.63 -3.30 12.16
CA ASN A 119 -18.64 -3.02 13.18
C ASN A 119 -18.85 -1.51 13.33
N ALA A 120 -17.76 -0.74 13.22
CA ALA A 120 -17.79 0.71 13.28
C ALA A 120 -18.00 1.37 11.91
N ASN A 121 -17.97 0.61 10.80
CA ASN A 121 -17.93 1.14 9.41
C ASN A 121 -16.78 2.14 9.22
N ILE A 122 -15.58 1.74 9.61
CA ILE A 122 -14.36 2.54 9.47
C ILE A 122 -13.34 1.74 8.69
N ILE A 123 -12.74 2.38 7.68
CA ILE A 123 -11.69 1.81 6.86
C ILE A 123 -10.45 2.69 6.88
N GLY A 124 -9.30 2.07 6.60
CA GLY A 124 -8.02 2.75 6.49
C GLY A 124 -7.12 2.09 5.46
N CYS A 125 -6.13 2.83 4.99
CA CYS A 125 -5.00 2.26 4.27
C CYS A 125 -3.73 3.06 4.55
N CYS A 126 -2.57 2.39 4.48
CA CYS A 126 -1.28 3.09 4.59
C CYS A 126 -0.20 2.50 3.67
N HIS A 127 0.72 3.37 3.29
CA HIS A 127 1.93 3.07 2.53
C HIS A 127 3.08 2.79 3.51
N ALA A 128 3.36 1.53 3.74
CA ALA A 128 4.44 1.08 4.62
C ALA A 128 5.70 0.75 3.81
N GLY A 129 6.35 1.76 3.26
CA GLY A 129 7.76 1.67 2.88
C GLY A 129 8.61 1.56 4.16
N TRP A 130 9.88 1.12 4.04
CA TRP A 130 10.74 0.90 5.20
C TRP A 130 10.77 2.09 6.18
N ARG A 131 10.90 3.32 5.64
CA ARG A 131 11.00 4.55 6.45
C ARG A 131 9.70 4.85 7.17
N GLY A 132 8.56 4.81 6.47
CA GLY A 132 7.24 5.02 7.07
C GLY A 132 6.91 3.95 8.12
N ALA A 133 7.25 2.69 7.86
CA ALA A 133 7.06 1.59 8.80
C ALA A 133 7.92 1.75 10.07
N LEU A 134 9.19 2.20 9.92
CA LEU A 134 10.08 2.51 11.04
C LEU A 134 9.54 3.68 11.87
N LEU A 135 9.07 4.75 11.21
CA LEU A 135 8.51 5.95 11.84
C LEU A 135 7.11 5.75 12.45
N GLY A 136 6.45 4.60 12.23
CA GLY A 136 5.19 4.25 12.87
C GLY A 136 3.93 4.56 12.07
N VAL A 137 3.95 4.60 10.73
CA VAL A 137 2.76 4.85 9.91
C VAL A 137 1.63 3.85 10.19
N ILE A 138 1.96 2.60 10.53
CA ILE A 138 1.00 1.54 10.87
C ILE A 138 0.23 1.90 12.14
N ALA A 139 0.95 2.14 13.24
CA ALA A 139 0.35 2.54 14.52
C ALA A 139 -0.50 3.81 14.39
N ASN A 140 0.06 4.84 13.72
CA ASN A 140 -0.66 6.10 13.51
C ASN A 140 -1.94 5.93 12.67
N THR A 141 -1.96 4.99 11.72
CA THR A 141 -3.19 4.68 10.95
C THR A 141 -4.25 4.05 11.83
N ILE A 142 -3.86 3.09 12.68
CA ILE A 142 -4.75 2.44 13.63
C ILE A 142 -5.29 3.45 14.65
N ASP A 143 -4.42 4.31 15.21
CA ASP A 143 -4.82 5.37 16.13
C ASP A 143 -5.80 6.37 15.49
N ALA A 144 -5.61 6.67 14.20
CA ALA A 144 -6.54 7.51 13.46
C ALA A 144 -7.91 6.83 13.25
N MET A 145 -7.93 5.50 13.03
CA MET A 145 -9.17 4.72 12.99
C MET A 145 -9.87 4.72 14.36
N GLU A 146 -9.13 4.53 15.47
CA GLU A 146 -9.70 4.57 16.83
C GLU A 146 -10.29 5.96 17.16
N LYS A 147 -9.64 7.05 16.74
CA LYS A 147 -10.18 8.42 16.89
C LYS A 147 -11.50 8.64 16.12
N LEU A 148 -11.75 7.87 15.05
CA LEU A 148 -13.03 7.87 14.33
C LEU A 148 -14.08 6.98 15.00
N GLY A 149 -13.71 6.14 15.98
CA GLY A 149 -14.58 5.24 16.72
C GLY A 149 -14.36 3.75 16.48
N ALA A 150 -13.30 3.35 15.78
CA ALA A 150 -12.92 1.95 15.61
C ALA A 150 -12.40 1.35 16.94
N ASN A 151 -12.48 0.02 17.04
CA ASN A 151 -11.87 -0.73 18.12
C ASN A 151 -10.80 -1.67 17.55
N LYS A 152 -9.58 -1.60 18.08
CA LYS A 152 -8.45 -2.47 17.64
C LYS A 152 -8.85 -3.95 17.56
N LYS A 153 -9.66 -4.43 18.51
CA LYS A 153 -10.13 -5.83 18.54
C LYS A 153 -11.11 -6.21 17.43
N ASN A 154 -11.59 -5.23 16.66
CA ASN A 154 -12.45 -5.44 15.49
C ASN A 154 -11.73 -5.14 14.18
N ILE A 155 -10.52 -4.52 14.23
CA ILE A 155 -9.78 -4.15 13.03
C ILE A 155 -9.12 -5.40 12.43
N ASN A 156 -9.44 -5.67 11.18
CA ASN A 156 -8.68 -6.59 10.32
C ASN A 156 -7.68 -5.80 9.47
N ALA A 157 -6.51 -6.37 9.23
CA ALA A 157 -5.46 -5.78 8.41
C ALA A 157 -4.92 -6.77 7.39
N VAL A 158 -4.75 -6.33 6.14
CA VAL A 158 -4.16 -7.13 5.07
C VAL A 158 -3.02 -6.37 4.43
N LEU A 159 -1.81 -6.96 4.48
CA LEU A 159 -0.65 -6.49 3.73
C LEU A 159 -0.77 -6.97 2.28
N GLY A 160 -0.78 -6.04 1.34
CA GLY A 160 -0.79 -6.35 -0.10
C GLY A 160 0.59 -6.72 -0.66
N PRO A 161 0.66 -6.96 -1.98
CA PRO A 161 1.89 -7.31 -2.67
C PRO A 161 2.99 -6.27 -2.45
N CYS A 162 4.18 -6.74 -2.10
CA CYS A 162 5.37 -5.91 -1.90
C CYS A 162 6.65 -6.72 -2.16
N ILE A 163 7.81 -6.07 -2.16
CA ILE A 163 9.08 -6.73 -2.46
C ILE A 163 9.41 -7.85 -1.46
N GLY A 164 9.88 -8.98 -1.97
CA GLY A 164 10.37 -10.12 -1.19
C GLY A 164 11.79 -9.88 -0.66
N ILE A 165 12.18 -10.67 0.35
CA ILE A 165 13.50 -10.57 0.98
C ILE A 165 14.64 -10.80 -0.02
N ASP A 166 14.49 -11.78 -0.91
CA ASP A 166 15.53 -12.20 -1.85
C ASP A 166 15.87 -11.13 -2.91
N ASN A 167 15.03 -10.10 -3.01
CA ASN A 167 15.16 -9.02 -3.98
C ASN A 167 15.35 -7.64 -3.31
N TYR A 168 15.40 -7.58 -1.98
CA TYR A 168 15.50 -6.32 -1.26
C TYR A 168 16.88 -6.15 -0.60
N GLU A 169 17.92 -6.12 -1.44
CA GLU A 169 19.25 -5.73 -1.02
C GLU A 169 19.28 -4.28 -0.52
N VAL A 170 20.00 -4.03 0.58
CA VAL A 170 20.11 -2.74 1.26
C VAL A 170 21.55 -2.47 1.72
N GLY A 171 21.89 -1.20 1.87
CA GLY A 171 23.20 -0.79 2.38
C GLY A 171 23.32 -0.90 3.91
N ILE A 172 24.56 -0.78 4.40
CA ILE A 172 24.86 -0.87 5.84
C ILE A 172 24.21 0.26 6.64
N GLU A 173 24.06 1.45 6.06
CA GLU A 173 23.38 2.58 6.72
C GLU A 173 21.91 2.29 6.98
N PHE A 174 21.28 1.56 6.04
CA PHE A 174 19.90 1.11 6.21
C PHE A 174 19.80 0.12 7.38
N TYR A 175 20.69 -0.88 7.43
CA TYR A 175 20.76 -1.84 8.53
C TYR A 175 20.95 -1.14 9.87
N ASN A 176 21.91 -0.22 9.96
CA ASN A 176 22.20 0.53 11.16
C ASN A 176 20.99 1.32 11.65
N ALA A 177 20.25 2.01 10.75
CA ALA A 177 19.05 2.77 11.13
C ALA A 177 18.00 1.93 11.85
N PHE A 178 17.87 0.63 11.51
CA PHE A 178 16.95 -0.29 12.17
C PHE A 178 17.50 -0.82 13.50
N VAL A 179 18.79 -1.16 13.55
CA VAL A 179 19.42 -1.74 14.74
C VAL A 179 19.66 -0.67 15.82
N ASP A 180 19.92 0.57 15.43
CA ASP A 180 20.05 1.71 16.37
C ASP A 180 18.68 2.04 17.01
N GLU A 181 17.57 1.92 16.25
CA GLU A 181 16.21 2.07 16.83
C GLU A 181 15.92 0.96 17.84
N ASN A 182 16.24 -0.30 17.48
CA ASN A 182 16.10 -1.45 18.35
C ASN A 182 17.01 -2.59 17.89
N LYS A 183 17.94 -3.04 18.75
CA LYS A 183 18.87 -4.14 18.44
C LYS A 183 18.18 -5.42 17.97
N SER A 184 16.97 -5.72 18.46
CA SER A 184 16.20 -6.89 18.02
C SER A 184 15.77 -6.85 16.56
N ASN A 185 15.83 -5.69 15.90
CA ASN A 185 15.49 -5.55 14.48
C ASN A 185 16.48 -6.28 13.55
N CYS A 186 17.65 -6.70 14.04
CA CYS A 186 18.59 -7.51 13.25
C CYS A 186 17.95 -8.79 12.68
N ILE A 187 16.90 -9.34 13.32
CA ILE A 187 16.19 -10.55 12.87
C ILE A 187 15.43 -10.38 11.54
N PHE A 188 15.27 -9.16 11.04
CA PHE A 188 14.64 -8.85 9.78
C PHE A 188 15.62 -8.77 8.61
N PHE A 189 16.91 -8.99 8.88
CA PHE A 189 17.97 -8.96 7.89
C PHE A 189 18.62 -10.32 7.71
N VAL A 190 19.06 -10.59 6.48
CA VAL A 190 19.95 -11.69 6.15
C VAL A 190 21.22 -11.06 5.60
N ILE A 191 22.36 -11.42 6.23
CA ILE A 191 23.69 -11.00 5.76
C ILE A 191 24.33 -12.23 5.13
N GLN A 192 24.67 -12.13 3.86
CA GLN A 192 25.29 -13.21 3.09
C GLN A 192 26.80 -13.28 3.34
N GLU A 193 27.44 -14.39 2.96
CA GLU A 193 28.89 -14.58 3.10
C GLU A 193 29.72 -13.56 2.32
N ASN A 194 29.18 -13.04 1.21
CA ASN A 194 29.80 -11.97 0.40
C ASN A 194 29.62 -10.56 1.00
N GLY A 195 28.91 -10.43 2.13
CA GLY A 195 28.65 -9.18 2.82
C GLY A 195 27.40 -8.43 2.36
N GLU A 196 26.66 -8.93 1.39
CA GLU A 196 25.38 -8.35 0.97
C GLU A 196 24.32 -8.48 2.06
N ILE A 197 23.53 -7.44 2.26
CA ILE A 197 22.50 -7.34 3.29
C ILE A 197 21.13 -7.30 2.63
N TYR A 198 20.25 -8.21 3.03
CA TYR A 198 18.87 -8.28 2.53
C TYR A 198 17.87 -8.02 3.64
N PHE A 199 16.83 -7.24 3.36
CA PHE A 199 15.82 -6.83 4.33
C PHE A 199 14.45 -7.49 4.08
N ASN A 200 13.88 -8.10 5.10
CA ASN A 200 12.54 -8.70 5.07
C ASN A 200 11.46 -7.68 5.46
N LEU A 201 11.04 -6.85 4.51
CA LEU A 201 10.00 -5.85 4.71
C LEU A 201 8.68 -6.47 5.16
N LYS A 202 8.27 -7.59 4.55
CA LYS A 202 7.02 -8.30 4.91
C LYS A 202 7.02 -8.71 6.38
N LYS A 203 8.09 -9.37 6.82
CA LYS A 203 8.24 -9.83 8.21
C LYS A 203 8.26 -8.65 9.19
N TYR A 204 8.92 -7.55 8.83
CA TYR A 204 8.94 -6.34 9.65
C TYR A 204 7.55 -5.70 9.79
N ILE A 205 6.83 -5.52 8.67
CA ILE A 205 5.46 -4.98 8.68
C ILE A 205 4.52 -5.88 9.50
N LEU A 206 4.57 -7.19 9.30
CA LEU A 206 3.76 -8.14 10.07
C LEU A 206 4.06 -8.06 11.57
N LYS A 207 5.34 -7.93 11.96
CA LYS A 207 5.72 -7.73 13.37
C LYS A 207 5.12 -6.45 13.95
N LYS A 208 5.14 -5.34 13.20
CA LYS A 208 4.51 -4.08 13.63
C LYS A 208 2.99 -4.23 13.75
N LEU A 209 2.33 -4.89 12.80
CA LEU A 209 0.88 -5.16 12.87
C LEU A 209 0.51 -6.04 14.08
N HIS A 210 1.25 -7.13 14.32
CA HIS A 210 1.00 -8.02 15.48
C HIS A 210 1.17 -7.30 16.83
N SER A 211 2.09 -6.33 16.91
CA SER A 211 2.27 -5.54 18.14
C SER A 211 1.08 -4.64 18.48
N GLU A 212 0.20 -4.36 17.53
CA GLU A 212 -1.01 -3.55 17.73
C GLU A 212 -2.20 -4.33 18.32
N ASN A 213 -2.09 -5.65 18.45
CA ASN A 213 -3.15 -6.51 18.99
C ASN A 213 -4.50 -6.39 18.25
N LEU A 214 -4.44 -6.37 16.91
CA LEU A 214 -5.62 -6.33 16.04
C LEU A 214 -6.43 -7.62 16.10
N ASN A 215 -7.61 -7.64 15.47
CA ASN A 215 -8.46 -8.83 15.39
C ASN A 215 -7.81 -9.93 14.56
N GLN A 216 -7.57 -9.65 13.28
CA GLN A 216 -6.92 -10.58 12.36
C GLN A 216 -5.94 -9.82 11.45
N ILE A 217 -4.85 -10.50 11.12
CA ILE A 217 -3.79 -9.97 10.26
C ILE A 217 -3.41 -11.05 9.26
N ASP A 218 -3.35 -10.68 7.98
CA ASP A 218 -2.90 -11.57 6.93
C ASP A 218 -2.19 -10.80 5.82
N LEU A 219 -1.71 -11.51 4.79
CA LEU A 219 -0.98 -10.92 3.67
C LEU A 219 -1.27 -11.63 2.34
N ILE A 220 -1.08 -10.90 1.25
CA ILE A 220 -0.90 -11.47 -0.08
C ILE A 220 0.61 -11.76 -0.27
N PRO A 221 1.02 -13.02 -0.48
CA PRO A 221 2.44 -13.41 -0.43
C PRO A 221 3.27 -12.94 -1.62
N ASP A 222 2.64 -12.38 -2.65
CA ASP A 222 3.27 -12.01 -3.91
C ASP A 222 4.48 -11.07 -3.70
N CYS A 223 5.56 -11.34 -4.44
CA CYS A 223 6.72 -10.46 -4.55
C CYS A 223 6.57 -9.59 -5.81
N THR A 224 6.56 -8.27 -5.66
CA THR A 224 6.39 -7.34 -6.78
C THR A 224 7.56 -7.40 -7.77
N TYR A 225 8.77 -7.70 -7.31
CA TYR A 225 9.95 -7.86 -8.15
C TYR A 225 9.88 -9.15 -8.98
N GLU A 226 9.60 -10.29 -8.36
CA GLU A 226 9.56 -11.59 -9.04
C GLU A 226 8.39 -11.68 -10.03
N LEU A 227 7.26 -11.10 -9.67
CA LEU A 227 6.07 -11.05 -10.49
C LEU A 227 5.97 -9.74 -11.27
N SER A 228 7.08 -9.30 -11.88
CA SER A 228 7.17 -8.02 -12.62
C SER A 228 6.22 -7.94 -13.83
N ASP A 229 5.70 -9.06 -14.32
CA ASP A 229 4.63 -9.11 -15.34
C ASP A 229 3.24 -8.76 -14.76
N LEU A 230 3.05 -8.90 -13.44
CA LEU A 230 1.79 -8.63 -12.74
C LEU A 230 1.83 -7.32 -11.96
N TYR A 231 3.01 -6.88 -11.52
CA TYR A 231 3.19 -5.73 -10.65
C TYR A 231 4.29 -4.77 -11.16
N PHE A 232 4.10 -3.49 -10.93
CA PHE A 232 5.22 -2.54 -11.03
C PHE A 232 6.16 -2.72 -9.85
N SER A 233 7.46 -2.70 -10.13
CA SER A 233 8.53 -2.75 -9.13
C SER A 233 9.59 -1.68 -9.43
N TYR A 234 9.85 -0.83 -8.46
CA TYR A 234 10.93 0.15 -8.50
C TYR A 234 12.30 -0.53 -8.63
N ARG A 235 12.54 -1.56 -7.81
CA ARG A 235 13.79 -2.30 -7.78
C ARG A 235 14.03 -3.03 -9.11
N PHE A 236 13.01 -3.64 -9.69
CA PHE A 236 13.10 -4.29 -10.99
C PHE A 236 13.48 -3.29 -12.09
N ASN A 237 12.83 -2.13 -12.14
CA ASN A 237 13.16 -1.10 -13.13
C ASN A 237 14.59 -0.56 -12.93
N THR A 238 15.00 -0.32 -11.69
CA THR A 238 16.36 0.14 -11.36
C THR A 238 17.42 -0.87 -11.81
N HIS A 239 17.22 -2.17 -11.57
CA HIS A 239 18.14 -3.22 -12.02
C HIS A 239 18.20 -3.34 -13.55
N ASN A 240 17.13 -2.95 -14.26
CA ASN A 240 17.09 -2.93 -15.72
C ASN A 240 17.47 -1.56 -16.31
N GLY A 241 18.01 -0.63 -15.54
CA GLY A 241 18.47 0.68 -16.01
C GLY A 241 17.35 1.64 -16.42
N ILE A 242 16.12 1.39 -15.97
CA ILE A 242 14.94 2.22 -16.26
C ILE A 242 14.78 3.26 -15.15
N SER A 243 14.77 4.55 -15.52
CA SER A 243 14.84 5.66 -14.58
C SER A 243 13.52 6.01 -13.86
N ASP A 244 12.37 5.57 -14.39
CA ASP A 244 11.06 5.78 -13.76
C ASP A 244 10.24 4.47 -13.78
N TYR A 245 9.10 4.47 -13.10
CA TYR A 245 8.30 3.26 -12.89
C TYR A 245 6.82 3.58 -12.73
N GLY A 246 5.96 2.63 -13.12
CA GLY A 246 4.53 2.68 -12.83
C GLY A 246 4.24 2.39 -11.34
N ARG A 247 3.03 2.73 -10.89
CA ARG A 247 2.58 2.48 -9.51
C ARG A 247 1.35 1.59 -9.53
N ASN A 248 1.43 0.48 -8.80
CA ASN A 248 0.29 -0.33 -8.40
C ASN A 248 -0.61 0.49 -7.46
N ILE A 249 -1.88 0.14 -7.34
CA ILE A 249 -2.79 0.81 -6.42
C ILE A 249 -3.54 -0.22 -5.58
N SER A 250 -3.59 0.03 -4.27
CA SER A 250 -4.42 -0.72 -3.33
C SER A 250 -5.50 0.20 -2.79
N THR A 251 -6.75 -0.22 -2.83
CA THR A 251 -7.90 0.62 -2.51
C THR A 251 -8.95 -0.12 -1.70
N ILE A 252 -9.64 0.63 -0.84
CA ILE A 252 -10.74 0.15 -0.02
C ILE A 252 -11.84 1.22 0.09
N MET A 253 -13.10 0.79 0.12
CA MET A 253 -14.27 1.66 0.15
C MET A 253 -15.39 1.05 0.98
N LEU A 254 -16.12 1.87 1.73
CA LEU A 254 -17.40 1.52 2.32
C LEU A 254 -18.50 1.66 1.26
N ASN A 255 -19.30 0.63 1.09
CA ASN A 255 -20.49 0.65 0.25
C ASN A 255 -21.65 1.35 0.99
N ALA A 256 -22.49 2.14 0.26
CA ALA A 256 -23.71 2.72 0.81
C ALA A 256 -24.86 1.73 0.77
#